data_16830c6364c97dce58d44be90655cdd5
#
_entry.id   16830c6364c97dce58d44be90655cdd5
#
_cell.length_a   1.000
_cell.length_b   1.000
_cell.length_c   1.000
_cell.angle_alpha   90.00
_cell.angle_beta   90.00
_cell.angle_gamma   90.00
#
_symmetry.space_group_name_H-M   'P 1'
#
loop_
_entity.id
_entity.type
_entity.pdbx_description
1 polymer ?
#
loop_
_entity_poly.entity_id
_entity_poly.type
_entity_poly.pdbx_seq_one_letter_code
_entity_poly.pdbx_strand_id
1 'polypeptide(L)'
;PGGGSDPYTSDLGMHLAFAQRGMVYSTVSLLIGPAYALAGRVGIAVLLAAFHLAAVAVFAYGLRTALPDAPRPARLLVSLVVNLATAVWMPRGGYWYQGTVGGTIYHNTTYIMLAPFALLAMLAFYRVWPTIRDDLDLRAYAVYTVLLTVATSFKASLIFAFAPALLVLLIADFVRTRAKNLKNEIIMGCSVFPGVALCFIQANVLFAEEGSGIRLIFTVPFDHHRMLWGPFNEAGVLGLARSFVFVAAVGLLLGRAAWQRFRYRFSLFTFAFSLAEALLLVESGERLYHANLWWGPFICFWVFWLESVS
;
A
#
# COMPACT_ATOMS: atom_id res chain seq x y z
N PRO A 1 -21.03 -9.93 -17.01
CA PRO A 1 -21.76 -10.14 -16.11
C PRO A 1 -22.01 -11.37 -15.37
N GLY A 2 -21.54 -12.28 -14.98
CA GLY A 2 -21.94 -13.45 -14.20
C GLY A 2 -21.53 -13.26 -12.76
N GLY A 3 -22.42 -12.73 -11.97
CA GLY A 3 -22.23 -12.54 -10.55
C GLY A 3 -22.19 -13.83 -9.78
N GLY A 4 -21.05 -14.39 -9.62
CA GLY A 4 -20.73 -15.28 -8.53
C GLY A 4 -20.04 -14.45 -7.49
N SER A 5 -20.79 -13.73 -6.68
CA SER A 5 -20.27 -12.89 -5.61
C SER A 5 -19.66 -13.76 -4.53
N ASP A 6 -18.36 -13.99 -4.61
CA ASP A 6 -17.61 -14.26 -3.40
C ASP A 6 -17.46 -12.89 -2.68
N PRO A 7 -18.19 -12.65 -1.58
CA PRO A 7 -18.26 -11.33 -0.97
C PRO A 7 -16.95 -10.88 -0.34
N TYR A 8 -15.95 -11.73 -0.30
CA TYR A 8 -14.73 -11.48 0.47
C TYR A 8 -13.48 -11.17 -0.37
N THR A 9 -13.40 -11.69 -1.60
CA THR A 9 -12.28 -11.41 -2.52
C THR A 9 -12.80 -11.42 -3.95
N SER A 10 -13.28 -10.29 -4.43
CA SER A 10 -13.93 -10.18 -5.74
C SER A 10 -13.02 -10.53 -6.92
N ASP A 11 -11.70 -10.47 -6.75
CA ASP A 11 -10.70 -10.75 -7.78
C ASP A 11 -10.01 -12.12 -7.64
N LEU A 12 -10.27 -12.87 -6.58
CA LEU A 12 -9.61 -14.16 -6.33
C LEU A 12 -9.83 -15.17 -7.49
N GLY A 13 -11.05 -15.23 -8.01
CA GLY A 13 -11.39 -16.13 -9.11
C GLY A 13 -10.57 -15.85 -10.36
N MET A 14 -10.35 -14.58 -10.68
CA MET A 14 -9.52 -14.15 -11.79
C MET A 14 -8.04 -14.52 -11.58
N HIS A 15 -7.49 -14.23 -10.40
CA HIS A 15 -6.12 -14.59 -10.06
C HIS A 15 -5.88 -16.10 -10.11
N LEU A 16 -6.83 -16.89 -9.65
CA LEU A 16 -6.76 -18.35 -9.75
C LEU A 16 -6.80 -18.82 -11.21
N ALA A 17 -7.69 -18.27 -12.02
CA ALA A 17 -7.77 -18.62 -13.45
C ALA A 17 -6.47 -18.29 -14.18
N PHE A 18 -5.84 -17.15 -13.90
CA PHE A 18 -4.53 -16.81 -14.45
C PHE A 18 -3.43 -17.79 -13.99
N ALA A 19 -3.39 -18.12 -12.71
CA ALA A 19 -2.42 -19.08 -12.17
C ALA A 19 -2.58 -20.48 -12.82
N GLN A 20 -3.81 -20.94 -13.03
CA GLN A 20 -4.12 -22.22 -13.68
C GLN A 20 -3.74 -22.24 -15.16
N ARG A 21 -3.77 -21.09 -15.84
CA ARG A 21 -3.29 -20.92 -17.23
C ARG A 21 -1.79 -20.76 -17.35
N GLY A 22 -1.06 -20.79 -16.22
CA GLY A 22 0.39 -20.55 -16.22
C GLY A 22 0.77 -19.08 -16.43
N MET A 23 -0.18 -18.17 -16.37
CA MET A 23 0.07 -16.73 -16.50
C MET A 23 0.64 -16.18 -15.21
N VAL A 24 1.93 -15.91 -15.21
CA VAL A 24 2.66 -15.35 -14.07
C VAL A 24 2.82 -13.85 -14.27
N TYR A 25 1.84 -13.06 -13.86
CA TYR A 25 1.91 -11.58 -13.93
C TYR A 25 2.34 -10.93 -12.61
N SER A 26 2.29 -11.64 -11.51
CA SER A 26 2.72 -11.17 -10.19
C SER A 26 3.11 -12.36 -9.30
N THR A 27 3.77 -12.07 -8.19
CA THR A 27 4.08 -13.09 -7.15
C THR A 27 2.80 -13.75 -6.59
N VAL A 28 1.66 -13.08 -6.66
CA VAL A 28 0.36 -13.65 -6.27
C VAL A 28 0.05 -14.92 -7.06
N SER A 29 0.22 -14.90 -8.39
CA SER A 29 -0.02 -16.08 -9.24
C SER A 29 0.89 -17.24 -8.89
N LEU A 30 2.17 -16.96 -8.56
CA LEU A 30 3.14 -17.97 -8.14
C LEU A 30 2.77 -18.68 -6.83
N LEU A 31 2.02 -18.02 -5.96
CA LEU A 31 1.64 -18.56 -4.65
C LEU A 31 0.24 -19.20 -4.67
N ILE A 32 -0.72 -18.58 -5.35
CA ILE A 32 -2.10 -19.07 -5.39
C ILE A 32 -2.21 -20.40 -6.15
N GLY A 33 -1.51 -20.56 -7.27
CA GLY A 33 -1.52 -21.78 -8.06
C GLY A 33 -1.12 -23.01 -7.25
N PRO A 34 0.08 -23.05 -6.67
CA PRO A 34 0.51 -24.14 -5.80
C PRO A 34 -0.39 -24.36 -4.58
N ALA A 35 -0.83 -23.29 -3.90
CA ALA A 35 -1.73 -23.41 -2.76
C ALA A 35 -3.05 -24.11 -3.13
N TYR A 36 -3.59 -23.75 -4.29
CA TYR A 36 -4.79 -24.41 -4.81
C TYR A 36 -4.53 -25.87 -5.21
N ALA A 37 -3.41 -26.15 -5.84
CA ALA A 37 -3.03 -27.50 -6.24
C ALA A 37 -2.86 -28.43 -5.02
N LEU A 38 -2.35 -27.91 -3.90
CA LEU A 38 -2.13 -28.66 -2.67
C LEU A 38 -3.43 -28.98 -1.91
N ALA A 39 -4.33 -28.01 -1.77
CA ALA A 39 -5.50 -28.16 -0.89
C ALA A 39 -6.76 -27.42 -1.41
N GLY A 40 -6.83 -27.13 -2.70
CA GLY A 40 -7.98 -26.46 -3.29
C GLY A 40 -8.26 -25.09 -2.66
N ARG A 41 -9.52 -24.76 -2.46
CA ARG A 41 -9.94 -23.49 -1.83
C ARG A 41 -9.41 -23.32 -0.41
N VAL A 42 -9.26 -24.43 0.33
CA VAL A 42 -8.71 -24.38 1.70
C VAL A 42 -7.25 -23.94 1.67
N GLY A 43 -6.44 -24.43 0.72
CA GLY A 43 -5.06 -24.00 0.56
C GLY A 43 -4.94 -22.48 0.34
N ILE A 44 -5.80 -21.92 -0.51
CA ILE A 44 -5.83 -20.46 -0.73
C ILE A 44 -6.28 -19.72 0.55
N ALA A 45 -7.30 -20.18 1.23
CA ALA A 45 -7.78 -19.56 2.46
C ALA A 45 -6.68 -19.53 3.55
N VAL A 46 -5.96 -20.64 3.71
CA VAL A 46 -4.81 -20.72 4.65
C VAL A 46 -3.69 -19.76 4.22
N LEU A 47 -3.37 -19.69 2.94
CA LEU A 47 -2.37 -18.77 2.41
C LEU A 47 -2.73 -17.31 2.71
N LEU A 48 -3.96 -16.89 2.39
CA LEU A 48 -4.41 -15.52 2.64
C LEU A 48 -4.46 -15.19 4.14
N ALA A 49 -4.94 -16.14 4.96
CA ALA A 49 -4.93 -15.98 6.41
C ALA A 49 -3.50 -15.82 6.96
N ALA A 50 -2.53 -16.58 6.43
CA ALA A 50 -1.14 -16.46 6.83
C ALA A 50 -0.56 -15.06 6.52
N PHE A 51 -0.84 -14.52 5.32
CA PHE A 51 -0.42 -13.16 4.97
C PHE A 51 -1.11 -12.09 5.83
N HIS A 52 -2.38 -12.29 6.14
CA HIS A 52 -3.10 -11.37 7.02
C HIS A 52 -2.54 -11.40 8.45
N LEU A 53 -2.29 -12.59 8.99
CA LEU A 53 -1.64 -12.73 10.30
C LEU A 53 -0.22 -12.16 10.30
N ALA A 54 0.52 -12.31 9.20
CA ALA A 54 1.82 -11.66 9.04
C ALA A 54 1.69 -10.13 9.08
N ALA A 55 0.68 -9.55 8.41
CA ALA A 55 0.43 -8.11 8.47
C ALA A 55 0.13 -7.64 9.91
N VAL A 56 -0.72 -8.38 10.65
CA VAL A 56 -0.99 -8.12 12.07
C VAL A 56 0.28 -8.19 12.91
N ALA A 57 1.11 -9.21 12.70
CA ALA A 57 2.36 -9.38 13.44
C ALA A 57 3.37 -8.26 13.15
N VAL A 58 3.52 -7.88 11.88
CA VAL A 58 4.42 -6.77 11.47
C VAL A 58 3.91 -5.43 12.00
N PHE A 59 2.59 -5.21 12.00
CA PHE A 59 2.01 -4.02 12.60
C PHE A 59 2.28 -3.96 14.11
N ALA A 60 2.08 -5.06 14.83
CA ALA A 60 2.40 -5.16 16.26
C ALA A 60 3.91 -4.95 16.54
N TYR A 61 4.79 -5.41 15.63
CA TYR A 61 6.22 -5.12 15.71
C TYR A 61 6.51 -3.63 15.48
N GLY A 62 5.85 -2.98 14.52
CA GLY A 62 5.94 -1.55 14.30
C GLY A 62 5.52 -0.75 15.54
N LEU A 63 4.43 -1.15 16.20
CA LEU A 63 3.97 -0.55 17.45
C LEU A 63 4.97 -0.71 18.62
N ARG A 64 5.83 -1.71 18.61
CA ARG A 64 6.85 -1.88 19.64
C ARG A 64 7.81 -0.69 19.72
N THR A 65 8.13 -0.08 18.59
CA THR A 65 9.01 1.09 18.54
C THR A 65 8.31 2.36 18.99
N ALA A 66 7.01 2.38 18.90
CA ALA A 66 6.16 3.53 19.13
C ALA A 66 5.57 3.55 20.54
N LEU A 67 5.26 2.38 21.05
CA LEU A 67 4.68 2.14 22.38
C LEU A 67 5.55 1.11 23.12
N PRO A 68 6.80 1.47 23.48
CA PRO A 68 7.75 0.53 24.10
C PRO A 68 7.23 -0.01 25.41
N ASP A 69 6.54 0.81 26.20
CA ASP A 69 6.03 0.45 27.54
C ASP A 69 4.69 -0.30 27.48
N ALA A 70 4.01 -0.33 26.33
CA ALA A 70 2.77 -1.07 26.22
C ALA A 70 3.03 -2.59 26.27
N PRO A 71 2.24 -3.36 27.03
CA PRO A 71 2.41 -4.80 27.10
C PRO A 71 2.13 -5.45 25.73
N ARG A 72 2.82 -6.57 25.46
CA ARG A 72 2.67 -7.30 24.18
C ARG A 72 1.21 -7.60 23.81
N PRO A 73 0.34 -8.06 24.74
CA PRO A 73 -1.07 -8.30 24.43
C PRO A 73 -1.81 -7.04 23.94
N ALA A 74 -1.52 -5.88 24.55
CA ALA A 74 -2.15 -4.62 24.13
C ALA A 74 -1.73 -4.24 22.72
N ARG A 75 -0.45 -4.36 22.36
CA ARG A 75 0.04 -4.11 21.00
C ARG A 75 -0.58 -5.07 19.99
N LEU A 76 -0.74 -6.34 20.32
CA LEU A 76 -1.43 -7.31 19.47
C LEU A 76 -2.90 -6.99 19.31
N LEU A 77 -3.58 -6.60 20.40
CA LEU A 77 -5.00 -6.21 20.35
C LEU A 77 -5.19 -4.98 19.46
N VAL A 78 -4.39 -3.93 19.63
CA VAL A 78 -4.44 -2.73 18.76
C VAL A 78 -4.17 -3.13 17.31
N SER A 79 -3.18 -3.97 17.06
CA SER A 79 -2.87 -4.44 15.72
C SER A 79 -4.03 -5.23 15.10
N LEU A 80 -4.67 -6.11 15.84
CA LEU A 80 -5.85 -6.84 15.40
C LEU A 80 -7.00 -5.88 15.09
N VAL A 81 -7.29 -4.94 15.99
CA VAL A 81 -8.36 -3.96 15.79
C VAL A 81 -8.12 -3.14 14.53
N VAL A 82 -6.92 -2.60 14.32
CA VAL A 82 -6.60 -1.80 13.13
C VAL A 82 -6.66 -2.62 11.83
N ASN A 83 -6.30 -3.90 11.88
CA ASN A 83 -6.30 -4.74 10.69
C ASN A 83 -7.67 -5.38 10.40
N LEU A 84 -8.52 -5.60 11.40
CA LEU A 84 -9.81 -6.25 11.25
C LEU A 84 -10.99 -5.27 11.28
N ALA A 85 -10.88 -4.21 12.07
CA ALA A 85 -11.91 -3.20 12.16
C ALA A 85 -11.69 -2.12 11.10
N THR A 86 -12.76 -1.76 10.47
CA THR A 86 -12.80 -0.58 9.61
C THR A 86 -13.14 0.63 10.47
N ALA A 87 -12.45 1.74 10.24
CA ALA A 87 -12.50 2.90 11.12
C ALA A 87 -13.86 3.63 11.13
N VAL A 88 -14.65 3.46 10.09
CA VAL A 88 -15.95 4.14 9.96
C VAL A 88 -16.99 3.16 9.46
N TRP A 89 -18.03 2.98 10.27
CA TRP A 89 -19.20 2.22 9.85
C TRP A 89 -20.06 3.05 8.90
N MET A 90 -20.46 2.46 7.79
CA MET A 90 -21.38 3.08 6.83
C MET A 90 -22.77 2.43 6.95
N PRO A 91 -23.80 3.16 7.44
CA PRO A 91 -25.11 2.57 7.73
C PRO A 91 -25.81 1.99 6.50
N ARG A 92 -25.60 2.57 5.32
CA ARG A 92 -26.33 2.24 4.09
C ARG A 92 -25.74 1.12 3.25
N GLY A 93 -24.69 0.48 3.67
CA GLY A 93 -24.09 -0.62 2.89
C GLY A 93 -23.96 -1.90 3.67
N GLY A 94 -24.22 -1.89 4.98
CA GLY A 94 -23.91 -3.03 5.86
C GLY A 94 -22.41 -3.35 5.93
N TYR A 95 -21.58 -2.51 5.33
CA TYR A 95 -20.13 -2.69 5.26
C TYR A 95 -19.44 -1.79 6.27
N TRP A 96 -18.38 -2.35 6.85
CA TRP A 96 -17.42 -1.59 7.61
C TRP A 96 -16.32 -1.14 6.65
N TYR A 97 -16.22 0.17 6.43
CA TYR A 97 -15.15 0.74 5.60
C TYR A 97 -14.26 1.64 6.43
N GLN A 98 -12.98 1.66 6.09
CA GLN A 98 -12.10 2.77 6.49
C GLN A 98 -12.39 4.02 5.63
N GLY A 99 -13.62 4.17 5.17
CA GLY A 99 -14.04 5.11 4.14
C GLY A 99 -13.70 4.57 2.74
N THR A 100 -13.80 5.42 1.73
CA THR A 100 -13.44 5.03 0.35
C THR A 100 -11.92 4.86 0.16
N VAL A 101 -11.10 5.37 1.05
CA VAL A 101 -9.64 5.27 0.98
C VAL A 101 -9.13 4.02 1.71
N GLY A 102 -9.85 3.55 2.72
CA GLY A 102 -9.43 2.39 3.47
C GLY A 102 -10.17 1.10 3.08
N GLY A 103 -10.26 0.71 1.84
CA GLY A 103 -11.04 -0.43 1.36
C GLY A 103 -11.10 -1.64 2.28
N THR A 104 -11.99 -2.56 2.05
CA THR A 104 -12.06 -3.78 2.89
C THR A 104 -10.79 -4.59 2.67
N ILE A 105 -10.17 -5.05 3.74
CA ILE A 105 -8.98 -5.91 3.71
C ILE A 105 -9.20 -7.20 2.92
N TYR A 106 -10.45 -7.60 2.71
CA TYR A 106 -10.84 -8.84 2.04
C TYR A 106 -11.14 -8.66 0.56
N HIS A 107 -11.22 -7.42 0.06
CA HIS A 107 -11.66 -7.16 -1.32
C HIS A 107 -10.64 -7.61 -2.37
N ASN A 108 -9.34 -7.45 -2.09
CA ASN A 108 -8.31 -7.66 -3.11
C ASN A 108 -7.19 -8.56 -2.59
N THR A 109 -7.02 -9.70 -3.25
CA THR A 109 -6.03 -10.72 -2.91
C THR A 109 -4.60 -10.17 -2.96
N THR A 110 -4.30 -9.36 -3.97
CA THR A 110 -2.96 -8.76 -4.11
C THR A 110 -2.66 -7.77 -2.99
N TYR A 111 -3.67 -7.06 -2.49
CA TYR A 111 -3.54 -6.13 -1.36
C TYR A 111 -3.22 -6.89 -0.06
N ILE A 112 -3.92 -7.98 0.23
CA ILE A 112 -3.66 -8.81 1.41
C ILE A 112 -2.21 -9.29 1.44
N MET A 113 -1.71 -9.75 0.28
CA MET A 113 -0.34 -10.27 0.17
C MET A 113 0.71 -9.15 0.18
N LEU A 114 0.40 -7.98 -0.36
CA LEU A 114 1.27 -6.80 -0.33
C LEU A 114 1.48 -6.27 1.09
N ALA A 115 0.42 -6.24 1.91
CA ALA A 115 0.40 -5.49 3.17
C ALA A 115 1.57 -5.78 4.12
N PRO A 116 1.94 -7.03 4.47
CA PRO A 116 3.06 -7.27 5.36
C PRO A 116 4.39 -6.78 4.81
N PHE A 117 4.63 -6.91 3.51
CA PHE A 117 5.87 -6.48 2.86
C PHE A 117 5.95 -4.97 2.69
N ALA A 118 4.83 -4.32 2.40
CA ALA A 118 4.75 -2.86 2.35
C ALA A 118 5.15 -2.25 3.69
N LEU A 119 4.61 -2.78 4.78
CA LEU A 119 4.93 -2.30 6.12
C LEU A 119 6.38 -2.61 6.50
N LEU A 120 6.87 -3.81 6.21
CA LEU A 120 8.28 -4.17 6.45
C LEU A 120 9.22 -3.27 5.66
N ALA A 121 8.92 -2.96 4.40
CA ALA A 121 9.72 -2.04 3.58
C ALA A 121 9.76 -0.64 4.20
N MET A 122 8.62 -0.13 4.67
CA MET A 122 8.54 1.18 5.33
C MET A 122 9.33 1.19 6.66
N LEU A 123 9.18 0.16 7.49
CA LEU A 123 9.93 0.05 8.74
C LEU A 123 11.44 -0.07 8.50
N ALA A 124 11.86 -0.82 7.48
CA ALA A 124 13.26 -0.92 7.07
C ALA A 124 13.78 0.42 6.52
N PHE A 125 12.99 1.12 5.71
CA PHE A 125 13.32 2.48 5.25
C PHE A 125 13.53 3.44 6.43
N TYR A 126 12.64 3.43 7.41
CA TYR A 126 12.78 4.30 8.60
C TYR A 126 14.02 3.98 9.42
N ARG A 127 14.54 2.76 9.35
CA ARG A 127 15.79 2.37 9.99
C ARG A 127 17.01 2.84 9.22
N VAL A 128 16.97 2.78 7.88
CA VAL A 128 18.12 3.14 7.05
C VAL A 128 18.23 4.65 6.82
N TRP A 129 17.11 5.38 6.76
CA TRP A 129 17.10 6.80 6.45
C TRP A 129 18.01 7.67 7.35
N PRO A 130 18.06 7.49 8.68
CA PRO A 130 18.94 8.29 9.54
C PRO A 130 20.43 8.13 9.21
N THR A 131 20.84 6.99 8.65
CA THR A 131 22.24 6.69 8.35
C THR A 131 22.76 7.38 7.08
N ILE A 132 21.87 7.99 6.28
CA ILE A 132 22.25 8.65 5.01
C ILE A 132 23.22 9.81 5.22
N ARG A 133 23.22 10.45 6.39
CA ARG A 133 24.01 11.64 6.69
C ARG A 133 25.41 11.36 7.21
N ASP A 134 25.62 10.13 7.68
CA ASP A 134 26.90 9.72 8.26
C ASP A 134 27.53 8.63 7.37
N ASP A 135 27.37 7.39 7.78
CA ASP A 135 27.80 6.21 7.02
C ASP A 135 26.58 5.35 6.72
N LEU A 136 26.23 5.28 5.43
CA LEU A 136 25.04 4.56 4.99
C LEU A 136 25.17 3.08 5.36
N ASP A 137 24.26 2.57 6.20
CA ASP A 137 24.16 1.15 6.53
C ASP A 137 23.72 0.35 5.28
N LEU A 138 24.71 -0.09 4.50
CA LEU A 138 24.47 -0.83 3.27
C LEU A 138 23.71 -2.14 3.48
N ARG A 139 23.84 -2.77 4.65
CA ARG A 139 23.08 -3.99 4.96
C ARG A 139 21.60 -3.67 5.19
N ALA A 140 21.30 -2.66 5.98
CA ALA A 140 19.93 -2.20 6.17
C ALA A 140 19.33 -1.67 4.86
N TYR A 141 20.13 -0.96 4.05
CA TYR A 141 19.75 -0.52 2.70
C TYR A 141 19.39 -1.69 1.78
N ALA A 142 20.22 -2.73 1.73
CA ALA A 142 19.92 -3.91 0.91
C ALA A 142 18.63 -4.61 1.35
N VAL A 143 18.42 -4.79 2.66
CA VAL A 143 17.19 -5.37 3.21
C VAL A 143 15.97 -4.53 2.82
N TYR A 144 16.05 -3.21 2.99
CA TYR A 144 14.98 -2.31 2.60
C TYR A 144 14.66 -2.39 1.11
N THR A 145 15.68 -2.36 0.24
CA THR A 145 15.53 -2.44 -1.23
C THR A 145 14.87 -3.75 -1.65
N VAL A 146 15.30 -4.87 -1.07
CA VAL A 146 14.70 -6.19 -1.33
C VAL A 146 13.23 -6.20 -0.88
N LEU A 147 12.93 -5.72 0.31
CA LEU A 147 11.55 -5.68 0.82
C LEU A 147 10.64 -4.80 -0.04
N LEU A 148 11.13 -3.64 -0.50
CA LEU A 148 10.38 -2.76 -1.39
C LEU A 148 10.13 -3.44 -2.75
N THR A 149 11.12 -4.14 -3.30
CA THR A 149 11.00 -4.90 -4.55
C THR A 149 10.02 -6.06 -4.40
N VAL A 150 10.09 -6.80 -3.30
CA VAL A 150 9.14 -7.88 -2.99
C VAL A 150 7.72 -7.34 -2.84
N ALA A 151 7.53 -6.24 -2.11
CA ALA A 151 6.23 -5.57 -2.02
C ALA A 151 5.70 -5.21 -3.42
N THR A 152 6.54 -4.63 -4.27
CA THR A 152 6.20 -4.26 -5.65
C THR A 152 5.82 -5.48 -6.49
N SER A 153 6.43 -6.64 -6.27
CA SER A 153 6.13 -7.88 -7.01
C SER A 153 4.70 -8.38 -6.80
N PHE A 154 4.09 -8.08 -5.66
CA PHE A 154 2.68 -8.37 -5.41
C PHE A 154 1.78 -7.34 -6.07
N LYS A 155 2.11 -6.05 -5.92
CA LYS A 155 1.35 -4.93 -6.51
C LYS A 155 2.20 -3.66 -6.53
N ALA A 156 2.26 -2.98 -7.65
CA ALA A 156 3.05 -1.77 -7.86
C ALA A 156 2.60 -0.54 -7.03
N SER A 157 1.44 -0.62 -6.40
CA SER A 157 0.79 0.52 -5.75
C SER A 157 1.65 1.25 -4.71
N LEU A 158 2.51 0.51 -3.97
CA LEU A 158 3.39 1.15 -2.98
C LEU A 158 4.51 1.94 -3.67
N ILE A 159 5.17 1.37 -4.69
CA ILE A 159 6.36 2.00 -5.29
C ILE A 159 5.99 3.29 -6.03
N PHE A 160 4.82 3.34 -6.65
CA PHE A 160 4.34 4.55 -7.33
C PHE A 160 4.18 5.73 -6.36
N ALA A 161 3.69 5.49 -5.16
CA ALA A 161 3.59 6.51 -4.12
C ALA A 161 4.94 6.80 -3.44
N PHE A 162 5.72 5.74 -3.19
CA PHE A 162 6.96 5.82 -2.44
C PHE A 162 8.06 6.55 -3.22
N ALA A 163 8.22 6.25 -4.52
CA ALA A 163 9.28 6.82 -5.33
C ALA A 163 9.23 8.35 -5.42
N PRO A 164 8.08 8.99 -5.74
CA PRO A 164 8.01 10.45 -5.72
C PRO A 164 8.16 11.04 -4.31
N ALA A 165 7.66 10.38 -3.27
CA ALA A 165 7.86 10.82 -1.90
C ALA A 165 9.35 10.78 -1.51
N LEU A 166 10.05 9.72 -1.87
CA LEU A 166 11.49 9.60 -1.67
C LEU A 166 12.26 10.67 -2.46
N LEU A 167 11.90 10.91 -3.71
CA LEU A 167 12.55 11.93 -4.54
C LEU A 167 12.46 13.32 -3.90
N VAL A 168 11.26 13.71 -3.44
CA VAL A 168 11.08 15.00 -2.75
C VAL A 168 11.90 15.06 -1.47
N LEU A 169 11.97 13.96 -0.73
CA LEU A 169 12.76 13.88 0.49
C LEU A 169 14.26 14.01 0.21
N LEU A 170 14.76 13.36 -0.84
CA LEU A 170 16.16 13.45 -1.27
C LEU A 170 16.50 14.86 -1.76
N ILE A 171 15.64 15.49 -2.56
CA ILE A 171 15.83 16.89 -2.98
C ILE A 171 15.87 17.81 -1.76
N ALA A 172 14.98 17.64 -0.81
CA ALA A 172 14.95 18.45 0.41
C ALA A 172 16.21 18.25 1.26
N ASP A 173 16.73 17.03 1.37
CA ASP A 173 17.97 16.75 2.09
C ASP A 173 19.19 17.33 1.35
N PHE A 174 19.26 17.14 0.03
CA PHE A 174 20.28 17.71 -0.85
C PHE A 174 20.41 19.23 -0.68
N VAL A 175 19.28 19.94 -0.76
CA VAL A 175 19.27 21.40 -0.57
C VAL A 175 19.68 21.78 0.85
N ARG A 176 19.13 21.10 1.85
CA ARG A 176 19.40 21.38 3.26
C ARG A 176 20.87 21.13 3.64
N THR A 177 21.47 20.08 3.12
CA THR A 177 22.85 19.68 3.42
C THR A 177 23.87 20.31 2.48
N ARG A 178 23.40 21.07 1.45
CA ARG A 178 24.24 21.63 0.39
C ARG A 178 25.06 20.54 -0.30
N ALA A 179 24.41 19.44 -0.68
CA ALA A 179 24.98 18.28 -1.36
C ALA A 179 26.07 17.51 -0.57
N LYS A 180 26.23 17.72 0.73
CA LYS A 180 27.25 17.02 1.52
C LYS A 180 27.11 15.50 1.49
N ASN A 181 25.89 15.01 1.33
CA ASN A 181 25.56 13.57 1.36
C ASN A 181 25.22 13.01 -0.02
N LEU A 182 25.56 13.70 -1.10
CA LEU A 182 25.13 13.38 -2.47
C LEU A 182 25.34 11.90 -2.84
N LYS A 183 26.48 11.31 -2.48
CA LYS A 183 26.76 9.89 -2.75
C LYS A 183 25.70 8.99 -2.12
N ASN A 184 25.41 9.19 -0.85
CA ASN A 184 24.44 8.37 -0.12
C ASN A 184 23.01 8.64 -0.60
N GLU A 185 22.70 9.87 -1.00
CA GLU A 185 21.42 10.27 -1.58
C GLU A 185 21.19 9.57 -2.93
N ILE A 186 22.22 9.51 -3.80
CA ILE A 186 22.15 8.77 -5.06
C ILE A 186 21.93 7.28 -4.79
N ILE A 187 22.70 6.65 -3.89
CA ILE A 187 22.54 5.25 -3.53
C ILE A 187 21.09 5.01 -3.02
N MET A 188 20.60 5.88 -2.13
CA MET A 188 19.23 5.76 -1.62
C MET A 188 18.19 5.89 -2.73
N GLY A 189 18.37 6.81 -3.68
CA GLY A 189 17.52 6.94 -4.86
C GLY A 189 17.53 5.70 -5.74
N CYS A 190 18.66 5.01 -5.86
CA CYS A 190 18.77 3.77 -6.63
C CYS A 190 17.93 2.60 -6.06
N SER A 191 17.50 2.69 -4.81
CA SER A 191 16.68 1.65 -4.17
C SER A 191 15.34 1.38 -4.88
N VAL A 192 14.81 2.36 -5.61
CA VAL A 192 13.52 2.20 -6.33
C VAL A 192 13.68 1.52 -7.68
N PHE A 193 14.88 1.49 -8.28
CA PHE A 193 15.07 0.94 -9.63
C PHE A 193 14.68 -0.53 -9.79
N PRO A 194 15.00 -1.45 -8.87
CA PRO A 194 14.58 -2.84 -9.02
C PRO A 194 13.04 -2.98 -9.06
N GLY A 195 12.33 -2.23 -8.21
CA GLY A 195 10.86 -2.21 -8.21
C GLY A 195 10.29 -1.59 -9.49
N VAL A 196 10.86 -0.47 -9.96
CA VAL A 196 10.45 0.17 -11.21
C VAL A 196 10.71 -0.74 -12.41
N ALA A 197 11.89 -1.39 -12.48
CA ALA A 197 12.19 -2.36 -13.52
C ALA A 197 11.18 -3.52 -13.52
N LEU A 198 10.81 -4.00 -12.34
CA LEU A 198 9.78 -5.04 -12.20
C LEU A 198 8.41 -4.56 -12.71
N CYS A 199 8.02 -3.32 -12.44
CA CYS A 199 6.78 -2.75 -13.00
C CYS A 199 6.80 -2.72 -14.53
N PHE A 200 7.93 -2.35 -15.13
CA PHE A 200 8.08 -2.40 -16.61
C PHE A 200 7.97 -3.83 -17.15
N ILE A 201 8.57 -4.80 -16.48
CA ILE A 201 8.45 -6.22 -16.86
C ILE A 201 6.99 -6.65 -16.75
N GLN A 202 6.32 -6.37 -15.65
CA GLN A 202 4.91 -6.70 -15.46
C GLN A 202 4.04 -6.06 -16.55
N ALA A 203 4.22 -4.77 -16.84
CA ALA A 203 3.39 -4.05 -17.80
C ALA A 203 3.61 -4.48 -19.25
N ASN A 204 4.85 -4.74 -19.67
CA ASN A 204 5.18 -4.93 -21.07
C ASN A 204 5.36 -6.40 -21.47
N VAL A 205 5.65 -7.29 -20.53
CA VAL A 205 5.86 -8.71 -20.80
C VAL A 205 4.64 -9.53 -20.39
N LEU A 206 4.15 -9.30 -19.16
CA LEU A 206 3.11 -10.16 -18.56
C LEU A 206 1.69 -9.75 -18.97
N PHE A 207 1.47 -8.49 -19.32
CA PHE A 207 0.19 -7.99 -19.81
C PHE A 207 0.16 -7.71 -21.32
N ALA A 208 1.24 -8.03 -22.05
CA ALA A 208 1.33 -7.76 -23.49
C ALA A 208 0.28 -8.53 -24.32
N GLU A 209 -0.14 -9.71 -23.86
CA GLU A 209 -1.12 -10.56 -24.56
C GLU A 209 -2.56 -10.02 -24.51
N GLU A 210 -2.88 -9.13 -23.57
CA GLU A 210 -4.24 -8.56 -23.45
C GLU A 210 -4.52 -7.42 -24.45
N GLY A 211 -3.60 -7.12 -25.38
CA GLY A 211 -3.80 -6.15 -26.47
C GLY A 211 -3.96 -4.69 -26.06
N SER A 212 -4.02 -4.42 -24.78
CA SER A 212 -4.18 -3.09 -24.23
C SER A 212 -2.93 -2.69 -23.46
N GLY A 213 -1.99 -2.05 -24.13
CA GLY A 213 -0.91 -1.37 -23.41
C GLY A 213 -1.55 -0.47 -22.35
N ILE A 214 -1.21 -0.70 -21.07
CA ILE A 214 -1.67 0.15 -19.98
C ILE A 214 -1.08 1.53 -20.22
N ARG A 215 -1.94 2.50 -20.52
CA ARG A 215 -1.55 3.90 -20.61
C ARG A 215 -2.13 4.63 -19.43
N LEU A 216 -1.28 5.34 -18.70
CA LEU A 216 -1.72 6.28 -17.69
C LEU A 216 -2.06 7.59 -18.39
N ILE A 217 -3.26 8.09 -18.16
CA ILE A 217 -3.74 9.37 -18.68
C ILE A 217 -4.13 10.29 -17.53
N PHE A 218 -3.90 11.57 -17.71
CA PHE A 218 -4.36 12.58 -16.76
C PHE A 218 -5.88 12.73 -16.85
N THR A 219 -6.52 12.84 -15.68
CA THR A 219 -7.95 13.15 -15.56
C THR A 219 -8.16 14.43 -14.76
N VAL A 220 -9.36 15.00 -14.87
CA VAL A 220 -9.76 16.09 -13.98
C VAL A 220 -9.85 15.54 -12.56
N PRO A 221 -9.29 16.23 -11.57
CA PRO A 221 -9.34 15.78 -10.17
C PRO A 221 -10.78 15.43 -9.76
N PHE A 222 -10.93 14.32 -9.07
CA PHE A 222 -12.19 13.72 -8.62
C PHE A 222 -13.12 13.13 -9.69
N ASP A 223 -12.93 13.32 -10.97
CA ASP A 223 -13.82 12.76 -12.00
C ASP A 223 -13.82 11.24 -11.97
N HIS A 224 -12.64 10.62 -11.92
CA HIS A 224 -12.53 9.18 -11.79
C HIS A 224 -13.11 8.67 -10.46
N HIS A 225 -12.85 9.36 -9.36
CA HIS A 225 -13.44 9.05 -8.06
C HIS A 225 -14.99 9.10 -8.10
N ARG A 226 -15.53 10.15 -8.74
CA ARG A 226 -16.99 10.31 -8.91
C ARG A 226 -17.59 9.24 -9.80
N MET A 227 -16.88 8.84 -10.83
CA MET A 227 -17.29 7.76 -11.72
C MET A 227 -17.36 6.42 -10.98
N LEU A 228 -16.37 6.10 -10.13
CA LEU A 228 -16.29 4.84 -9.40
C LEU A 228 -17.27 4.76 -8.21
N TRP A 229 -17.39 5.81 -7.43
CA TRP A 229 -18.15 5.82 -6.17
C TRP A 229 -19.33 6.79 -6.12
N GLY A 230 -19.62 7.45 -7.24
CA GLY A 230 -20.71 8.39 -7.36
C GLY A 230 -20.38 9.81 -6.89
N PRO A 231 -21.37 10.70 -6.98
CA PRO A 231 -21.19 12.13 -6.70
C PRO A 231 -21.00 12.39 -5.18
N PHE A 232 -21.49 13.52 -4.70
CA PHE A 232 -21.42 13.93 -3.29
C PHE A 232 -22.39 13.12 -2.42
N ASN A 233 -22.05 11.85 -2.17
CA ASN A 233 -22.82 10.90 -1.35
C ASN A 233 -21.91 10.15 -0.36
N GLU A 234 -22.47 9.19 0.38
CA GLU A 234 -21.72 8.44 1.43
C GLU A 234 -20.58 7.60 0.86
N ALA A 235 -20.70 7.09 -0.34
CA ALA A 235 -19.66 6.30 -1.00
C ALA A 235 -18.64 7.18 -1.73
N GLY A 236 -19.05 8.36 -2.18
CA GLY A 236 -18.22 9.31 -2.93
C GLY A 236 -17.40 10.23 -2.02
N VAL A 237 -17.55 11.54 -2.21
CA VAL A 237 -16.72 12.56 -1.53
C VAL A 237 -16.89 12.53 -0.01
N LEU A 238 -18.09 12.24 0.52
CA LEU A 238 -18.30 12.10 1.96
C LEU A 238 -17.57 10.88 2.53
N GLY A 239 -17.55 9.75 1.81
CA GLY A 239 -16.79 8.56 2.18
C GLY A 239 -15.29 8.85 2.24
N LEU A 240 -14.77 9.58 1.25
CA LEU A 240 -13.39 10.04 1.23
C LEU A 240 -13.09 10.95 2.45
N ALA A 241 -13.93 11.96 2.70
CA ALA A 241 -13.76 12.86 3.84
C ALA A 241 -13.80 12.11 5.19
N ARG A 242 -14.71 11.16 5.36
CA ARG A 242 -14.81 10.31 6.56
C ARG A 242 -13.55 9.48 6.80
N SER A 243 -12.86 9.06 5.73
CA SER A 243 -11.61 8.32 5.85
C SER A 243 -10.53 9.11 6.59
N PHE A 244 -10.56 10.44 6.49
CA PHE A 244 -9.56 11.30 7.13
C PHE A 244 -9.89 11.65 8.59
N VAL A 245 -11.08 11.36 9.11
CA VAL A 245 -11.51 11.78 10.45
C VAL A 245 -10.52 11.34 11.52
N PHE A 246 -10.09 10.07 11.49
CA PHE A 246 -9.16 9.57 12.49
C PHE A 246 -7.79 10.26 12.39
N VAL A 247 -7.19 10.30 11.20
CA VAL A 247 -5.85 10.89 11.04
C VAL A 247 -5.86 12.40 11.25
N ALA A 248 -6.97 13.07 10.91
CA ALA A 248 -7.18 14.48 11.22
C ALA A 248 -7.27 14.71 12.73
N ALA A 249 -8.06 13.88 13.44
CA ALA A 249 -8.16 13.95 14.90
C ALA A 249 -6.79 13.74 15.56
N VAL A 250 -6.02 12.74 15.13
CA VAL A 250 -4.67 12.51 15.62
C VAL A 250 -3.76 13.72 15.34
N GLY A 251 -3.78 14.24 14.10
CA GLY A 251 -3.01 15.42 13.72
C GLY A 251 -3.37 16.66 14.55
N LEU A 252 -4.64 16.85 14.89
CA LEU A 252 -5.09 17.94 15.74
C LEU A 252 -4.70 17.74 17.21
N LEU A 253 -4.87 16.53 17.75
CA LEU A 253 -4.58 16.21 19.15
C LEU A 253 -3.08 16.23 19.45
N LEU A 254 -2.27 15.62 18.58
CA LEU A 254 -0.82 15.58 18.76
C LEU A 254 -0.13 16.83 18.20
N GLY A 255 -0.76 17.53 17.29
CA GLY A 255 -0.31 18.81 16.76
C GLY A 255 1.19 18.81 16.36
N ARG A 256 1.97 19.69 16.98
CA ARG A 256 3.39 19.84 16.70
C ARG A 256 4.21 18.56 16.96
N ALA A 257 3.81 17.74 17.93
CA ALA A 257 4.53 16.50 18.27
C ALA A 257 4.49 15.48 17.12
N ALA A 258 3.33 15.31 16.44
CA ALA A 258 3.22 14.46 15.27
C ALA A 258 4.13 14.97 14.12
N TRP A 259 4.11 16.29 13.86
CA TRP A 259 4.92 16.91 12.82
C TRP A 259 6.43 16.84 13.06
N GLN A 260 6.87 16.72 14.29
CA GLN A 260 8.30 16.55 14.61
C GLN A 260 8.79 15.14 14.28
N ARG A 261 7.92 14.14 14.19
CA ARG A 261 8.27 12.76 13.89
C ARG A 261 8.49 12.58 12.39
N PHE A 262 9.68 12.16 12.00
CA PHE A 262 10.02 11.89 10.60
C PHE A 262 9.09 10.84 9.99
N ARG A 263 8.85 9.74 10.69
CA ARG A 263 8.03 8.61 10.22
C ARG A 263 6.60 9.05 9.91
N TYR A 264 5.98 9.84 10.79
CA TYR A 264 4.64 10.40 10.59
C TYR A 264 4.59 11.29 9.34
N ARG A 265 5.53 12.21 9.18
CA ARG A 265 5.59 13.09 8.00
C ARG A 265 5.80 12.31 6.72
N PHE A 266 6.76 11.39 6.69
CA PHE A 266 7.05 10.64 5.47
C PHE A 266 5.89 9.71 5.06
N SER A 267 5.24 9.03 6.01
CA SER A 267 4.05 8.24 5.71
C SER A 267 2.88 9.09 5.22
N LEU A 268 2.70 10.29 5.79
CA LEU A 268 1.71 11.26 5.29
C LEU A 268 2.05 11.72 3.86
N PHE A 269 3.32 12.04 3.56
CA PHE A 269 3.72 12.40 2.20
C PHE A 269 3.49 11.25 1.21
N THR A 270 3.89 10.04 1.57
CA THR A 270 3.65 8.85 0.73
C THR A 270 2.16 8.66 0.47
N PHE A 271 1.34 8.83 1.49
CA PHE A 271 -0.13 8.80 1.33
C PHE A 271 -0.64 9.94 0.44
N ALA A 272 -0.17 11.16 0.64
CA ALA A 272 -0.58 12.32 -0.17
C ALA A 272 -0.22 12.14 -1.66
N PHE A 273 0.97 11.60 -1.97
CA PHE A 273 1.36 11.28 -3.34
C PHE A 273 0.47 10.20 -3.94
N SER A 274 0.18 9.13 -3.20
CA SER A 274 -0.71 8.07 -3.68
C SER A 274 -2.13 8.58 -3.95
N LEU A 275 -2.63 9.47 -3.10
CA LEU A 275 -3.93 10.09 -3.28
C LEU A 275 -3.95 11.03 -4.50
N ALA A 276 -2.91 11.85 -4.66
CA ALA A 276 -2.77 12.71 -5.83
C ALA A 276 -2.71 11.87 -7.12
N GLU A 277 -1.97 10.78 -7.12
CA GLU A 277 -1.91 9.83 -8.24
C GLU A 277 -3.29 9.28 -8.58
N ALA A 278 -4.03 8.75 -7.60
CA ALA A 278 -5.37 8.19 -7.80
C ALA A 278 -6.42 9.23 -8.24
N LEU A 279 -6.23 10.50 -7.87
CA LEU A 279 -7.12 11.59 -8.25
C LEU A 279 -6.80 12.20 -9.61
N LEU A 280 -5.54 12.12 -10.05
CA LEU A 280 -5.05 12.79 -11.25
C LEU A 280 -4.80 11.84 -12.42
N LEU A 281 -4.60 10.55 -12.15
CA LEU A 281 -4.25 9.55 -13.15
C LEU A 281 -5.31 8.46 -13.21
N VAL A 282 -5.54 7.96 -14.42
CA VAL A 282 -6.39 6.80 -14.68
C VAL A 282 -5.73 5.87 -15.69
N GLU A 283 -6.06 4.60 -15.63
CA GLU A 283 -5.67 3.66 -16.67
C GLU A 283 -6.60 3.79 -17.87
N SER A 284 -6.07 3.64 -19.07
CA SER A 284 -6.87 3.72 -20.32
C SER A 284 -7.64 2.43 -20.61
N GLY A 285 -8.64 2.53 -21.48
CA GLY A 285 -9.40 1.39 -21.98
C GLY A 285 -10.31 0.75 -20.91
N GLU A 286 -10.47 -0.56 -20.96
CA GLU A 286 -11.34 -1.32 -20.04
C GLU A 286 -10.90 -1.20 -18.56
N ARG A 287 -9.63 -0.91 -18.33
CA ARG A 287 -9.07 -0.76 -16.99
C ARG A 287 -9.47 0.53 -16.28
N LEU A 288 -10.07 1.47 -17.02
CA LEU A 288 -10.63 2.70 -16.43
C LEU A 288 -11.58 2.41 -15.25
N TYR A 289 -12.28 1.28 -15.31
CA TYR A 289 -13.26 0.89 -14.29
C TYR A 289 -12.69 0.02 -13.16
N HIS A 290 -11.40 -0.35 -13.20
CA HIS A 290 -10.82 -1.29 -12.24
C HIS A 290 -10.31 -0.65 -10.97
N ALA A 291 -10.29 0.68 -10.85
CA ALA A 291 -9.82 1.41 -9.68
C ALA A 291 -8.39 1.03 -9.21
N ASN A 292 -7.52 0.56 -10.13
CA ASN A 292 -6.23 0.00 -9.75
C ASN A 292 -5.31 0.98 -9.03
N LEU A 293 -5.33 2.27 -9.42
CA LEU A 293 -4.52 3.32 -8.77
C LEU A 293 -5.00 3.63 -7.34
N TRP A 294 -6.26 3.33 -7.00
CA TRP A 294 -6.79 3.54 -5.65
C TRP A 294 -6.21 2.59 -4.60
N TRP A 295 -5.58 1.51 -5.01
CA TRP A 295 -4.87 0.63 -4.07
C TRP A 295 -3.61 1.27 -3.47
N GLY A 296 -3.02 2.27 -4.14
CA GLY A 296 -1.96 3.11 -3.58
C GLY A 296 -2.41 3.86 -2.32
N PRO A 297 -3.46 4.70 -2.39
CA PRO A 297 -4.04 5.33 -1.21
C PRO A 297 -4.40 4.33 -0.09
N PHE A 298 -4.96 3.18 -0.41
CA PHE A 298 -5.35 2.20 0.61
C PHE A 298 -4.15 1.66 1.39
N ILE A 299 -3.09 1.24 0.71
CA ILE A 299 -1.90 0.69 1.40
C ILE A 299 -1.12 1.79 2.14
N CYS A 300 -0.95 2.95 1.52
CA CYS A 300 -0.23 4.07 2.14
C CYS A 300 -1.00 4.63 3.34
N PHE A 301 -2.33 4.68 3.29
CA PHE A 301 -3.17 5.10 4.39
C PHE A 301 -3.10 4.13 5.57
N TRP A 302 -3.08 2.83 5.31
CA TRP A 302 -2.91 1.82 6.34
C TRP A 302 -1.54 1.92 7.03
N VAL A 303 -0.47 2.19 6.27
CA VAL A 303 0.86 2.47 6.84
C VAL A 303 0.84 3.76 7.65
N PHE A 304 0.17 4.81 7.16
CA PHE A 304 0.04 6.08 7.88
C PHE A 304 -0.75 5.93 9.19
N TRP A 305 -1.71 5.00 9.23
CA TRP A 305 -2.40 4.66 10.47
C TRP A 305 -1.45 4.11 11.54
N LEU A 306 -0.50 3.24 11.18
CA LEU A 306 0.52 2.77 12.12
C LEU A 306 1.24 3.96 12.78
N GLU A 307 1.69 4.90 11.97
CA GLU A 307 2.43 6.07 12.47
C GLU A 307 1.52 7.07 13.20
N SER A 308 0.22 6.99 13.04
CA SER A 308 -0.76 7.83 13.74
C SER A 308 -1.16 7.27 15.11
N VAL A 309 -1.13 5.94 15.29
CA VAL A 309 -1.39 5.31 16.61
C VAL A 309 -0.11 5.12 17.42
N SER A 310 1.01 5.47 16.84
CA SER A 310 2.32 5.42 17.47
C SER A 310 2.80 6.79 17.94
#